data_1a3bfdbd93ec432c8a935679288359b7
#
_entry.id   1a3bfdbd93ec432c8a935679288359b7
#
_cell.length_a   1.000
_cell.length_b   1.000
_cell.length_c   1.000
_cell.angle_alpha   90.00
_cell.angle_beta   90.00
_cell.angle_gamma   90.00
#
_symmetry.space_group_name_H-M   'P 1'
#
loop_
_entity.id
_entity.type
_entity.pdbx_description
1 polymer ?
#
loop_
_entity_poly.entity_id
_entity_poly.type
_entity_poly.pdbx_seq_one_letter_code
_entity_poly.pdbx_strand_id
1 'polypeptide(L)'
;MKLLNRSAFVVLPKQPFVDWTNQLDVDADGLHQTLSLDEQRREGTVYLIAEVVLESDFNQQLEQSWLSIFQNELSAWDELGDHWPQKMSFDVFRQWFDVYPQIMAIDLCEKPLLLAPLEDV
;
A
#
# COMPACT_ATOMS: atom_id res chain seq x y z
N MET A 1 -7.40 16.17 -19.14
CA MET A 1 -6.98 16.29 -17.72
C MET A 1 -8.22 16.44 -16.87
N LYS A 2 -8.38 15.54 -15.91
CA LYS A 2 -9.61 15.51 -15.09
C LYS A 2 -9.22 15.48 -13.61
N LEU A 3 -9.86 16.33 -12.83
CA LEU A 3 -9.69 16.33 -11.38
C LEU A 3 -10.60 15.24 -10.79
N LEU A 4 -10.03 14.36 -9.99
CA LEU A 4 -10.80 13.35 -9.27
C LEU A 4 -11.33 13.93 -7.97
N ASN A 5 -12.49 13.47 -7.56
CA ASN A 5 -13.08 13.82 -6.26
C ASN A 5 -12.53 12.94 -5.14
N ARG A 6 -11.19 12.83 -5.09
CA ARG A 6 -10.47 12.00 -4.14
C ARG A 6 -9.19 12.70 -3.72
N SER A 7 -8.79 12.44 -2.49
CA SER A 7 -7.40 12.63 -2.04
C SER A 7 -6.68 11.30 -2.10
N ALA A 8 -5.41 11.26 -1.73
CA ALA A 8 -4.63 10.03 -1.88
C ALA A 8 -3.59 9.88 -0.79
N PHE A 9 -3.25 8.62 -0.51
CA PHE A 9 -2.01 8.24 0.14
C PHE A 9 -1.12 7.52 -0.86
N VAL A 10 0.13 7.97 -0.98
CA VAL A 10 1.17 7.22 -1.69
C VAL A 10 1.90 6.40 -0.64
N VAL A 11 1.89 5.08 -0.79
CA VAL A 11 2.45 4.16 0.19
C VAL A 11 3.65 3.46 -0.42
N LEU A 12 4.81 3.64 0.21
CA LEU A 12 6.07 3.07 -0.24
C LEU A 12 6.65 2.17 0.85
N PRO A 13 7.17 0.99 0.49
CA PRO A 13 7.76 0.11 1.49
C PRO A 13 9.04 0.66 2.07
N LYS A 14 9.27 0.37 3.34
CA LYS A 14 10.54 0.60 4.05
C LYS A 14 11.26 -0.74 4.21
N GLN A 15 12.48 -0.70 4.70
CA GLN A 15 13.31 -1.89 4.79
C GLN A 15 12.66 -3.08 5.54
N PRO A 16 11.95 -2.90 6.65
CA PRO A 16 11.30 -4.04 7.32
C PRO A 16 10.32 -4.80 6.43
N PHE A 17 9.54 -4.11 5.61
CA PHE A 17 8.64 -4.78 4.67
C PHE A 17 9.43 -5.56 3.61
N VAL A 18 10.49 -4.95 3.07
CA VAL A 18 11.35 -5.60 2.08
C VAL A 18 11.99 -6.85 2.67
N ASP A 19 12.50 -6.77 3.90
CA ASP A 19 13.08 -7.93 4.59
C ASP A 19 12.05 -9.03 4.76
N TRP A 20 10.81 -8.67 5.12
CA TRP A 20 9.73 -9.64 5.26
C TRP A 20 9.45 -10.35 3.93
N THR A 21 9.34 -9.61 2.82
CA THR A 21 9.07 -10.22 1.50
C THR A 21 10.19 -11.15 1.08
N ASN A 22 11.43 -10.79 1.39
CA ASN A 22 12.59 -11.59 1.02
C ASN A 22 12.78 -12.83 1.88
N GLN A 23 12.07 -12.93 2.99
CA GLN A 23 12.07 -14.10 3.88
C GLN A 23 10.96 -15.10 3.57
N LEU A 24 10.03 -14.74 2.69
CA LEU A 24 8.96 -15.66 2.30
C LEU A 24 9.55 -16.86 1.58
N ASP A 25 8.85 -18.00 1.68
CA ASP A 25 9.32 -19.24 1.10
C ASP A 25 9.59 -19.08 -0.40
N VAL A 26 10.66 -19.74 -0.85
CA VAL A 26 10.93 -19.84 -2.27
C VAL A 26 9.82 -20.65 -2.94
N ASP A 27 9.61 -20.39 -4.22
CA ASP A 27 8.61 -21.13 -4.97
C ASP A 27 9.00 -22.62 -5.12
N ALA A 28 8.11 -23.40 -5.74
CA ALA A 28 8.29 -24.86 -5.88
C ALA A 28 9.55 -25.24 -6.67
N ASP A 29 10.07 -24.33 -7.48
CA ASP A 29 11.28 -24.55 -8.26
C ASP A 29 12.56 -24.18 -7.49
N GLY A 30 12.41 -23.71 -6.27
CA GLY A 30 13.54 -23.27 -5.47
C GLY A 30 14.11 -21.92 -5.92
N LEU A 31 13.44 -21.21 -6.79
CA LEU A 31 13.86 -19.92 -7.28
C LEU A 31 13.34 -18.84 -6.35
N HIS A 32 14.25 -18.09 -5.80
CA HIS A 32 13.90 -16.95 -4.93
C HIS A 32 14.61 -15.72 -5.45
N GLN A 33 13.82 -14.77 -5.93
CA GLN A 33 14.33 -13.48 -6.33
C GLN A 33 14.17 -12.51 -5.19
N THR A 34 15.29 -12.07 -4.65
CA THR A 34 15.26 -10.99 -3.66
C THR A 34 15.21 -9.66 -4.40
N LEU A 35 14.36 -8.77 -3.90
CA LEU A 35 14.27 -7.41 -4.43
C LEU A 35 14.87 -6.45 -3.41
N SER A 36 15.54 -5.42 -3.92
CA SER A 36 16.11 -4.37 -3.07
C SER A 36 15.01 -3.40 -2.63
N LEU A 37 15.33 -2.59 -1.63
CA LEU A 37 14.46 -1.51 -1.19
C LEU A 37 14.13 -0.57 -2.36
N ASP A 38 15.13 -0.17 -3.13
CA ASP A 38 14.93 0.75 -4.26
C ASP A 38 14.00 0.14 -5.32
N GLU A 39 14.17 -1.15 -5.62
CA GLU A 39 13.31 -1.83 -6.58
C GLU A 39 11.87 -1.87 -6.13
N GLN A 40 11.63 -2.20 -4.86
CA GLN A 40 10.26 -2.27 -4.34
C GLN A 40 9.62 -0.89 -4.21
N ARG A 41 10.40 0.14 -3.89
CA ARG A 41 9.86 1.51 -3.78
C ARG A 41 9.44 2.07 -5.13
N ARG A 42 9.96 1.56 -6.24
CA ARG A 42 9.50 1.96 -7.58
C ARG A 42 8.09 1.43 -7.89
N GLU A 43 7.66 0.41 -7.17
CA GLU A 43 6.36 -0.24 -7.36
C GLU A 43 5.42 0.04 -6.20
N GLY A 44 5.46 1.26 -5.69
CA GLY A 44 4.55 1.68 -4.61
C GLY A 44 3.10 1.72 -5.04
N THR A 45 2.22 1.86 -4.08
CA THR A 45 0.77 1.85 -4.30
C THR A 45 0.18 3.21 -3.98
N VAL A 46 -0.77 3.64 -4.79
CA VAL A 46 -1.58 4.83 -4.52
C VAL A 46 -2.96 4.38 -4.06
N TYR A 47 -3.34 4.81 -2.86
CA TYR A 47 -4.67 4.55 -2.30
C TYR A 47 -5.50 5.82 -2.36
N LEU A 48 -6.62 5.79 -3.04
CA LEU A 48 -7.54 6.92 -3.09
C LEU A 48 -8.43 6.89 -1.86
N ILE A 49 -8.63 8.07 -1.27
CA ILE A 49 -9.47 8.26 -0.09
C ILE A 49 -10.49 9.36 -0.37
N ALA A 50 -11.46 9.50 0.50
CA ALA A 50 -12.39 10.63 0.42
C ALA A 50 -11.62 11.95 0.43
N GLU A 51 -12.15 12.95 -0.27
CA GLU A 51 -11.49 14.25 -0.35
C GLU A 51 -11.17 14.81 1.04
N VAL A 52 -9.93 15.25 1.20
CA VAL A 52 -9.46 15.88 2.41
C VAL A 52 -9.29 17.39 2.11
N VAL A 53 -9.95 18.21 2.91
CA VAL A 53 -9.89 19.66 2.75
C VAL A 53 -8.77 20.27 3.59
N LEU A 54 -8.60 19.76 4.82
CA LEU A 54 -7.58 20.25 5.74
C LEU A 54 -6.49 19.19 5.89
N GLU A 55 -5.24 19.61 5.76
CA GLU A 55 -4.09 18.70 5.93
C GLU A 55 -4.13 17.93 7.26
N SER A 56 -4.63 18.59 8.31
CA SER A 56 -4.74 17.96 9.63
C SER A 56 -5.64 16.72 9.64
N ASP A 57 -6.55 16.59 8.68
CA ASP A 57 -7.48 15.45 8.62
C ASP A 57 -6.84 14.18 8.04
N PHE A 58 -5.66 14.28 7.45
CA PHE A 58 -4.97 13.10 6.92
C PHE A 58 -4.62 12.08 8.00
N ASN A 59 -4.22 12.53 9.17
CA ASN A 59 -3.89 11.61 10.27
C ASN A 59 -5.10 10.77 10.68
N GLN A 60 -6.27 11.38 10.76
CA GLN A 60 -7.51 10.68 11.09
C GLN A 60 -7.86 9.67 9.99
N GLN A 61 -7.73 10.06 8.73
CA GLN A 61 -7.97 9.17 7.60
C GLN A 61 -7.03 7.97 7.63
N LEU A 62 -5.76 8.19 7.94
CA LEU A 62 -4.79 7.11 8.00
C LEU A 62 -5.07 6.17 9.17
N GLU A 63 -5.45 6.71 10.32
CA GLU A 63 -5.84 5.88 11.47
C GLU A 63 -7.01 4.96 11.15
N GLN A 64 -7.91 5.40 10.30
CA GLN A 64 -9.06 4.59 9.87
C GLN A 64 -8.71 3.57 8.79
N SER A 65 -7.66 3.82 8.02
CA SER A 65 -7.36 3.05 6.80
C SER A 65 -6.12 2.17 6.89
N TRP A 66 -5.25 2.40 7.87
CA TRP A 66 -3.94 1.74 7.91
C TRP A 66 -4.03 0.22 7.88
N LEU A 67 -5.00 -0.37 8.57
CA LEU A 67 -5.10 -1.83 8.63
C LEU A 67 -5.48 -2.40 7.27
N SER A 68 -6.42 -1.79 6.59
CA SER A 68 -6.80 -2.21 5.23
C SER A 68 -5.64 -2.08 4.25
N ILE A 69 -4.88 -0.98 4.36
CA ILE A 69 -3.70 -0.77 3.54
C ILE A 69 -2.65 -1.85 3.83
N PHE A 70 -2.36 -2.08 5.11
CA PHE A 70 -1.36 -3.06 5.51
C PHE A 70 -1.71 -4.47 5.01
N GLN A 71 -2.95 -4.87 5.21
CA GLN A 71 -3.43 -6.17 4.76
C GLN A 71 -3.35 -6.31 3.24
N ASN A 72 -3.70 -5.26 2.51
CA ASN A 72 -3.61 -5.29 1.05
C ASN A 72 -2.16 -5.43 0.57
N GLU A 73 -1.22 -4.71 1.20
CA GLU A 73 0.19 -4.81 0.84
C GLU A 73 0.75 -6.19 1.17
N LEU A 74 0.38 -6.76 2.30
CA LEU A 74 0.81 -8.11 2.68
C LEU A 74 0.20 -9.17 1.76
N SER A 75 -1.06 -9.04 1.40
CA SER A 75 -1.77 -10.01 0.56
C SER A 75 -1.18 -10.14 -0.84
N ALA A 76 -0.55 -9.09 -1.34
CA ALA A 76 0.12 -9.13 -2.64
C ALA A 76 1.27 -10.15 -2.68
N TRP A 77 1.86 -10.45 -1.52
CA TRP A 77 2.99 -11.38 -1.39
C TRP A 77 2.62 -12.69 -0.70
N ASP A 78 1.62 -12.65 0.18
CA ASP A 78 1.17 -13.80 0.96
C ASP A 78 -0.35 -13.71 1.10
N GLU A 79 -1.02 -14.18 0.06
CA GLU A 79 -2.48 -14.03 -0.09
C GLU A 79 -3.27 -14.66 1.05
N LEU A 80 -2.81 -15.81 1.54
CA LEU A 80 -3.54 -16.56 2.57
C LEU A 80 -3.22 -16.10 3.99
N GLY A 81 -2.22 -15.25 4.16
CA GLY A 81 -1.89 -14.68 5.45
C GLY A 81 -1.08 -15.57 6.38
N ASP A 82 -0.51 -16.67 5.86
CA ASP A 82 0.20 -17.65 6.69
C ASP A 82 1.46 -17.07 7.36
N HIS A 83 2.07 -16.07 6.75
CA HIS A 83 3.34 -15.50 7.21
C HIS A 83 3.23 -14.02 7.60
N TRP A 84 2.01 -13.52 7.75
CA TRP A 84 1.82 -12.13 8.17
C TRP A 84 2.42 -11.89 9.55
N PRO A 85 2.88 -10.65 9.84
CA PRO A 85 3.38 -10.34 11.17
C PRO A 85 2.34 -10.66 12.24
N GLN A 86 2.78 -11.27 13.34
CA GLN A 86 1.86 -11.60 14.42
C GLN A 86 1.30 -10.36 15.11
N LYS A 87 2.12 -9.32 15.20
CA LYS A 87 1.70 -8.06 15.80
C LYS A 87 1.51 -7.03 14.71
N MET A 88 0.26 -6.76 14.37
CA MET A 88 -0.10 -5.70 13.44
C MET A 88 -0.67 -4.54 14.24
N SER A 89 0.01 -3.42 14.21
CA SER A 89 -0.40 -2.19 14.87
C SER A 89 -0.13 -1.01 13.96
N PHE A 90 -0.70 0.14 14.29
CA PHE A 90 -0.43 1.36 13.56
C PHE A 90 1.05 1.72 13.60
N ASP A 91 1.69 1.54 14.77
CA ASP A 91 3.13 1.80 14.90
C ASP A 91 3.96 0.90 14.01
N VAL A 92 3.65 -0.40 13.96
CA VAL A 92 4.34 -1.35 13.08
C VAL A 92 4.12 -0.97 11.62
N PHE A 93 2.90 -0.61 11.24
CA PHE A 93 2.60 -0.14 9.89
C PHE A 93 3.50 1.04 9.51
N ARG A 94 3.65 2.02 10.39
CA ARG A 94 4.47 3.20 10.14
C ARG A 94 5.96 2.89 10.10
N GLN A 95 6.40 1.84 10.76
CA GLN A 95 7.78 1.36 10.66
C GLN A 95 8.04 0.63 9.35
N TRP A 96 7.00 0.07 8.74
CA TRP A 96 7.12 -0.74 7.52
C TRP A 96 6.88 0.06 6.25
N PHE A 97 6.19 1.18 6.34
CA PHE A 97 5.82 1.98 5.17
C PHE A 97 6.00 3.47 5.40
N ASP A 98 6.45 4.15 4.33
CA ASP A 98 6.31 5.60 4.22
C ASP A 98 4.96 5.90 3.59
N VAL A 99 4.26 6.88 4.15
CA VAL A 99 2.96 7.30 3.65
C VAL A 99 3.03 8.80 3.32
N TYR A 100 2.76 9.12 2.07
CA TYR A 100 2.80 10.51 1.60
C TYR A 100 1.38 10.95 1.23
N PRO A 101 0.73 11.79 2.05
CA PRO A 101 -0.61 12.26 1.75
C PRO A 101 -0.58 13.30 0.63
N GLN A 102 -1.59 13.24 -0.24
CA GLN A 102 -1.76 14.18 -1.34
C GLN A 102 -3.21 14.63 -1.39
N ILE A 103 -3.43 15.94 -1.44
CA ILE A 103 -4.79 16.50 -1.45
C ILE A 103 -5.47 16.24 -2.79
N MET A 104 -4.74 16.36 -3.90
CA MET A 104 -5.32 16.32 -5.25
C MET A 104 -4.87 15.09 -6.00
N ALA A 105 -5.80 14.50 -6.75
CA ALA A 105 -5.52 13.45 -7.70
C ALA A 105 -6.09 13.85 -9.06
N ILE A 106 -5.25 13.81 -10.09
CA ILE A 106 -5.61 14.24 -11.44
C ILE A 106 -5.38 13.11 -12.41
N ASP A 107 -6.38 12.83 -13.24
CA ASP A 107 -6.29 11.81 -14.28
C ASP A 107 -5.90 12.48 -15.60
N LEU A 108 -4.76 12.08 -16.16
CA LEU A 108 -4.26 12.57 -17.44
C LEU A 108 -4.75 11.73 -18.61
N CYS A 109 -5.28 10.54 -18.37
CA CYS A 109 -5.72 9.64 -19.43
C CYS A 109 -7.07 10.11 -19.98
N GLU A 110 -7.23 10.04 -21.29
CA GLU A 110 -8.51 10.38 -21.92
C GLU A 110 -9.54 9.26 -21.81
N LYS A 111 -9.08 8.03 -21.59
CA LYS A 111 -9.96 6.87 -21.44
C LYS A 111 -10.67 6.90 -20.08
N PRO A 112 -11.90 6.41 -20.00
CA PRO A 112 -12.61 6.34 -18.74
C PRO A 112 -11.88 5.47 -17.72
N LEU A 113 -11.98 5.84 -16.43
CA LEU A 113 -11.51 5.00 -15.34
C LEU A 113 -12.37 3.75 -15.26
N LEU A 114 -11.72 2.61 -15.00
CA LEU A 114 -12.41 1.37 -14.72
C LEU A 114 -12.28 1.04 -13.24
N LEU A 115 -13.39 0.62 -12.66
CA LEU A 115 -13.43 0.16 -11.28
C LEU A 115 -13.52 -1.36 -11.27
N ALA A 116 -12.60 -2.00 -10.56
CA ALA A 116 -12.62 -3.44 -10.37
C ALA A 116 -12.59 -3.71 -8.86
N PRO A 117 -13.73 -4.05 -8.25
CA PRO A 117 -13.74 -4.35 -6.82
C PRO A 117 -12.81 -5.51 -6.51
N LEU A 118 -11.97 -5.34 -5.48
CA LEU A 118 -11.15 -6.42 -4.96
C LEU A 118 -12.00 -7.28 -4.03
N GLU A 119 -11.83 -8.59 -4.13
CA GLU A 119 -12.53 -9.48 -3.23
C GLU A 119 -11.95 -9.33 -1.83
N ASP A 120 -12.84 -9.07 -0.87
CA ASP A 120 -12.47 -9.12 0.53
C ASP A 120 -12.32 -10.58 0.93
N VAL A 121 -11.15 -10.91 1.38
CA VAL A 121 -10.86 -12.27 1.83
C VAL A 121 -11.09 -12.37 3.32
#